data_f38bcd6dfa9ca2cd7e548bea32088e5b
#
_entry.id   f38bcd6dfa9ca2cd7e548bea32088e5b
#
_cell.length_a   1.000
_cell.length_b   1.000
_cell.length_c   1.000
_cell.angle_alpha   90.00
_cell.angle_beta   90.00
_cell.angle_gamma   90.00
#
_symmetry.space_group_name_H-M   'P 1'
#
loop_
_entity.id
_entity.type
_entity.pdbx_description
1 polymer ?
#
loop_
_entity_poly.entity_id
_entity_poly.type
_entity_poly.pdbx_seq_one_letter_code
_entity_poly.pdbx_strand_id
1 'polypeptide(L)'
;MDNIVVRTDLAVEANEEAMNGTGKLRGIRLRESKKSRMGVKVTELQVTNHLGEAAIGRPKGTYLTIEADDITGGDEEYAKEVISTLAGYIFKLLKRMNKNVKPEKLLVIGLGNRNITSDSLGPEVVDNISINISDGEETGVCTLSPGVM
;
A
#
# COMPACT_ATOMS: atom_id res chain seq x y z
N MET A 1 -11.10 17.53 21.85
CA MET A 1 -10.02 17.40 20.87
C MET A 1 -10.33 16.16 20.04
N ASP A 2 -11.02 16.37 18.95
CA ASP A 2 -11.48 15.29 18.09
C ASP A 2 -10.29 14.71 17.34
N ASN A 3 -10.00 13.45 17.60
CA ASN A 3 -9.01 12.68 16.86
C ASN A 3 -9.56 12.44 15.44
N ILE A 4 -9.21 13.30 14.50
CA ILE A 4 -9.51 13.09 13.09
C ILE A 4 -8.66 11.91 12.64
N VAL A 5 -9.29 10.75 12.46
CA VAL A 5 -8.65 9.59 11.81
C VAL A 5 -8.54 9.90 10.33
N VAL A 6 -7.41 10.47 9.93
CA VAL A 6 -7.14 10.82 8.53
C VAL A 6 -6.92 9.53 7.74
N ARG A 7 -7.82 9.19 6.81
CA ARG A 7 -7.62 8.15 5.81
C ARG A 7 -6.53 8.58 4.82
N THR A 8 -5.96 7.67 4.03
CA THR A 8 -4.85 8.00 3.10
C THR A 8 -5.27 8.96 1.99
N ASP A 9 -6.53 8.93 1.58
CA ASP A 9 -7.19 9.90 0.71
C ASP A 9 -7.24 11.30 1.34
N LEU A 10 -7.54 11.39 2.64
CA LEU A 10 -7.51 12.63 3.41
C LEU A 10 -6.09 13.18 3.64
N ALA A 11 -5.04 12.37 3.49
CA ALA A 11 -3.66 12.89 3.56
C ALA A 11 -3.31 13.73 2.33
N VAL A 12 -3.91 13.44 1.18
CA VAL A 12 -3.80 14.27 -0.03
C VAL A 12 -4.61 15.55 0.17
N GLU A 13 -5.85 15.46 0.66
CA GLU A 13 -6.71 16.60 0.96
C GLU A 13 -6.10 17.52 2.02
N ALA A 14 -5.59 16.96 3.13
CA ALA A 14 -4.90 17.74 4.17
C ALA A 14 -3.63 18.42 3.66
N ASN A 15 -2.93 17.84 2.69
CA ASN A 15 -1.79 18.48 2.06
C ASN A 15 -2.23 19.59 1.09
N GLU A 16 -3.33 19.41 0.36
CA GLU A 16 -3.90 20.43 -0.51
C GLU A 16 -4.42 21.63 0.31
N GLU A 17 -5.12 21.41 1.41
CA GLU A 17 -5.55 22.46 2.33
C GLU A 17 -4.36 23.21 2.95
N ALA A 18 -3.30 22.50 3.33
CA ALA A 18 -2.10 23.12 3.87
C ALA A 18 -1.24 23.81 2.82
N MET A 19 -1.29 23.41 1.56
CA MET A 19 -0.64 24.10 0.44
C MET A 19 -1.37 25.39 0.05
N ASN A 20 -2.69 25.43 0.23
CA ASN A 20 -3.49 26.67 0.03
C ASN A 20 -3.21 27.73 1.11
N GLY A 21 -2.59 27.35 2.23
CA GLY A 21 -2.12 28.20 3.32
C GLY A 21 -0.61 28.44 3.33
N THR A 22 -0.03 28.88 2.19
CA THR A 22 1.37 29.39 2.12
C THR A 22 2.49 28.54 2.71
N GLY A 23 2.81 27.39 2.15
CA GLY A 23 4.13 26.81 2.39
C GLY A 23 4.22 25.30 2.36
N LYS A 24 5.28 24.78 1.76
CA LYS A 24 5.66 23.36 1.85
C LYS A 24 5.62 22.91 3.30
N LEU A 25 4.77 21.96 3.62
CA LEU A 25 4.70 21.38 4.96
C LEU A 25 6.07 20.78 5.34
N ARG A 26 6.67 21.32 6.40
CA ARG A 26 7.96 20.79 6.89
C ARG A 26 7.79 19.35 7.36
N GLY A 27 8.62 18.47 6.84
CA GLY A 27 8.59 17.06 7.24
C GLY A 27 7.69 16.18 6.38
N ILE A 28 7.12 16.70 5.30
CA ILE A 28 6.32 15.96 4.34
C ILE A 28 6.90 16.10 2.94
N ARG A 29 6.90 15.00 2.20
CA ARG A 29 7.22 14.97 0.78
C ARG A 29 6.09 14.27 0.06
N LEU A 30 5.42 14.96 -0.82
CA LEU A 30 4.40 14.41 -1.70
C LEU A 30 4.98 14.24 -3.10
N ARG A 31 4.72 13.10 -3.71
CA ARG A 31 5.02 12.81 -5.11
C ARG A 31 3.81 12.16 -5.76
N GLU A 32 3.29 12.80 -6.77
CA GLU A 32 2.24 12.25 -7.61
C GLU A 32 2.85 11.73 -8.91
N SER A 33 2.45 10.53 -9.33
CA SER A 33 2.71 10.07 -10.68
C SER A 33 1.73 10.75 -11.64
N LYS A 34 2.17 10.96 -12.88
CA LYS A 34 1.19 11.27 -13.92
C LYS A 34 0.25 10.07 -14.05
N LYS A 35 -1.05 10.35 -14.24
CA LYS A 35 -2.02 9.31 -14.56
C LYS A 35 -1.51 8.52 -15.77
N SER A 36 -1.48 7.20 -15.68
CA SER A 36 -1.04 6.34 -16.78
C SER A 36 -1.99 6.48 -17.98
N ARG A 37 -1.64 5.90 -19.12
CA ARG A 37 -2.52 5.89 -20.29
C ARG A 37 -3.89 5.27 -20.00
N MET A 38 -3.91 4.29 -19.11
CA MET A 38 -5.12 3.54 -18.73
C MET A 38 -5.78 4.09 -17.46
N GLY A 39 -5.26 5.15 -16.89
CA GLY A 39 -5.95 5.86 -15.82
C GLY A 39 -5.43 5.62 -14.41
N VAL A 40 -4.46 4.74 -14.20
CA VAL A 40 -3.89 4.48 -12.87
C VAL A 40 -3.07 5.66 -12.39
N LYS A 41 -3.38 6.17 -11.20
CA LYS A 41 -2.66 7.26 -10.54
C LYS A 41 -2.02 6.73 -9.26
N VAL A 42 -0.80 7.14 -8.97
CA VAL A 42 -0.11 6.77 -7.73
C VAL A 42 0.37 8.01 -7.01
N THR A 43 0.00 8.10 -5.74
CA THR A 43 0.45 9.15 -4.84
C THR A 43 1.33 8.55 -3.76
N GLU A 44 2.57 9.03 -3.67
CA GLU A 44 3.54 8.65 -2.63
C GLU A 44 3.67 9.80 -1.64
N LEU A 45 3.26 9.59 -0.40
CA LEU A 45 3.43 10.51 0.72
C LEU A 45 4.53 10.00 1.64
N GLN A 46 5.53 10.82 1.92
CA GLN A 46 6.59 10.54 2.88
C GLN A 46 6.49 11.46 4.09
N VAL A 47 6.29 10.89 5.28
CA VAL A 47 6.43 11.59 6.57
C VAL A 47 7.86 11.36 7.05
N THR A 48 8.65 12.45 7.15
CA THR A 48 10.11 12.35 7.37
C THR A 48 10.55 12.68 8.79
N ASN A 49 9.74 13.44 9.54
CA ASN A 49 10.07 13.87 10.90
C ASN A 49 8.80 14.14 11.73
N HIS A 50 8.99 14.48 13.02
CA HIS A 50 7.91 14.73 13.96
C HIS A 50 6.98 15.90 13.58
N LEU A 51 7.47 16.89 12.83
CA LEU A 51 6.61 17.98 12.34
C LEU A 51 5.61 17.45 11.31
N GLY A 52 6.07 16.55 10.43
CA GLY A 52 5.20 15.86 9.49
C GLY A 52 4.19 14.94 10.20
N GLU A 53 4.62 14.25 11.27
CA GLU A 53 3.73 13.42 12.09
C GLU A 53 2.61 14.26 12.71
N ALA A 54 2.97 15.40 13.31
CA ALA A 54 2.01 16.31 13.91
C ALA A 54 1.05 16.93 12.88
N ALA A 55 1.53 17.22 11.67
CA ALA A 55 0.74 17.86 10.63
C ALA A 55 -0.31 16.90 10.01
N ILE A 56 0.02 15.61 9.90
CA ILE A 56 -0.86 14.62 9.22
C ILE A 56 -1.50 13.63 10.20
N GLY A 57 -1.04 13.58 11.46
CA GLY A 57 -1.50 12.59 12.42
C GLY A 57 -1.06 11.16 12.10
N ARG A 58 0.03 10.99 11.36
CA ARG A 58 0.57 9.69 10.93
C ARG A 58 2.05 9.55 11.31
N PRO A 59 2.50 8.36 11.73
CA PRO A 59 3.91 8.11 12.04
C PRO A 59 4.83 8.36 10.85
N LYS A 60 6.13 8.55 11.12
CA LYS A 60 7.15 8.53 10.08
C LYS A 60 7.05 7.28 9.23
N GLY A 61 7.05 7.47 7.93
CA GLY A 61 6.90 6.36 6.99
C GLY A 61 6.63 6.81 5.57
N THR A 62 6.45 5.81 4.71
CA THR A 62 6.04 6.00 3.33
C THR A 62 4.64 5.43 3.15
N TYR A 63 3.74 6.25 2.66
CA TYR A 63 2.35 5.92 2.39
C TYR A 63 2.14 5.99 0.88
N LEU A 64 1.48 4.98 0.33
CA LEU A 64 1.18 4.88 -1.10
C LEU A 64 -0.33 4.78 -1.28
N THR A 65 -0.87 5.62 -2.13
CA THR A 65 -2.25 5.55 -2.60
C THR A 65 -2.22 5.23 -4.08
N ILE A 66 -2.90 4.17 -4.48
CA ILE A 66 -3.07 3.77 -5.87
C ILE A 66 -4.54 3.92 -6.20
N GLU A 67 -4.84 4.87 -7.10
CA GLU A 67 -6.18 5.13 -7.59
C GLU A 67 -6.33 4.44 -8.95
N ALA A 68 -7.31 3.58 -9.04
CA ALA A 68 -7.67 2.85 -10.24
C ALA A 68 -9.19 2.84 -10.39
N ASP A 69 -9.65 2.90 -11.64
CA ASP A 69 -11.07 2.73 -11.95
C ASP A 69 -11.48 1.25 -11.74
N ASP A 70 -12.73 0.90 -12.01
CA ASP A 70 -13.24 -0.45 -11.80
C ASP A 70 -12.47 -1.49 -12.63
N ILE A 71 -11.77 -2.39 -11.94
CA ILE A 71 -11.01 -3.51 -12.56
C ILE A 71 -11.90 -4.71 -12.89
N THR A 72 -13.17 -4.70 -12.48
CA THR A 72 -14.12 -5.81 -12.73
C THR A 72 -14.79 -5.71 -14.11
N GLY A 73 -14.62 -4.59 -14.80
CA GLY A 73 -15.24 -4.30 -16.10
C GLY A 73 -14.75 -5.12 -17.29
N GLY A 74 -13.87 -6.10 -17.08
CA GLY A 74 -13.45 -7.07 -18.09
C GLY A 74 -12.29 -6.62 -19.00
N ASP A 75 -11.69 -5.45 -18.77
CA ASP A 75 -10.49 -5.01 -19.49
C ASP A 75 -9.23 -5.68 -18.87
N GLU A 76 -8.77 -6.75 -19.52
CA GLU A 76 -7.59 -7.49 -19.08
C GLU A 76 -6.29 -6.66 -19.10
N GLU A 77 -6.13 -5.75 -20.07
CA GLU A 77 -4.93 -4.90 -20.15
C GLU A 77 -4.90 -3.92 -18.99
N TYR A 78 -6.06 -3.32 -18.69
CA TYR A 78 -6.21 -2.45 -17.54
C TYR A 78 -5.93 -3.17 -16.23
N ALA A 79 -6.52 -4.34 -16.03
CA ALA A 79 -6.28 -5.14 -14.84
C ALA A 79 -4.79 -5.51 -14.67
N LYS A 80 -4.12 -5.91 -15.76
CA LYS A 80 -2.67 -6.19 -15.76
C LYS A 80 -1.84 -4.96 -15.39
N GLU A 81 -2.21 -3.77 -15.87
CA GLU A 81 -1.52 -2.53 -15.49
C GLU A 81 -1.68 -2.23 -13.99
N VAL A 82 -2.89 -2.33 -13.44
CA VAL A 82 -3.14 -2.12 -12.00
C VAL A 82 -2.32 -3.11 -11.17
N ILE A 83 -2.38 -4.40 -11.51
CA ILE A 83 -1.65 -5.47 -10.82
C ILE A 83 -0.13 -5.22 -10.87
N SER A 84 0.42 -4.92 -12.04
CA SER A 84 1.86 -4.67 -12.19
C SER A 84 2.31 -3.44 -11.44
N THR A 85 1.49 -2.40 -11.43
CA THR A 85 1.73 -1.17 -10.66
C THR A 85 1.77 -1.47 -9.17
N LEU A 86 0.76 -2.17 -8.64
CA LEU A 86 0.69 -2.56 -7.24
C LEU A 86 1.89 -3.41 -6.83
N ALA A 87 2.19 -4.46 -7.59
CA ALA A 87 3.33 -5.36 -7.35
C ALA A 87 4.67 -4.59 -7.33
N GLY A 88 4.87 -3.68 -8.29
CA GLY A 88 6.07 -2.86 -8.36
C GLY A 88 6.25 -1.95 -7.14
N TYR A 89 5.18 -1.37 -6.63
CA TYR A 89 5.25 -0.53 -5.44
C TYR A 89 5.42 -1.34 -4.15
N ILE A 90 4.78 -2.51 -4.02
CA ILE A 90 5.03 -3.44 -2.90
C ILE A 90 6.51 -3.82 -2.87
N PHE A 91 7.08 -4.22 -4.00
CA PHE A 91 8.50 -4.58 -4.10
C PHE A 91 9.43 -3.41 -3.75
N LYS A 92 9.09 -2.19 -4.19
CA LYS A 92 9.82 -0.96 -3.84
C LYS A 92 9.78 -0.68 -2.34
N LEU A 93 8.63 -0.89 -1.68
CA LEU A 93 8.51 -0.74 -0.23
C LEU A 93 9.35 -1.78 0.51
N LEU A 94 9.26 -3.04 0.12
CA LEU A 94 10.04 -4.12 0.71
C LEU A 94 11.55 -3.85 0.62
N LYS A 95 12.03 -3.41 -0.54
CA LYS A 95 13.45 -3.00 -0.72
C LYS A 95 13.87 -1.82 0.17
N ARG A 96 12.96 -0.90 0.46
CA ARG A 96 13.25 0.23 1.35
C ARG A 96 13.33 -0.18 2.82
N MET A 97 12.48 -1.13 3.23
CA MET A 97 12.44 -1.61 4.60
C MET A 97 13.71 -2.36 5.00
N ASN A 98 14.27 -3.11 4.09
CA ASN A 98 15.48 -3.88 4.36
C ASN A 98 16.39 -3.97 3.13
N LYS A 99 17.50 -3.27 3.17
CA LYS A 99 18.52 -3.32 2.11
C LYS A 99 19.21 -4.70 2.00
N ASN A 100 19.07 -5.53 3.02
CA ASN A 100 19.66 -6.87 3.13
C ASN A 100 18.60 -7.98 3.22
N VAL A 101 17.32 -7.72 2.90
CA VAL A 101 16.33 -8.79 2.85
C VAL A 101 16.74 -9.73 1.73
N LYS A 102 17.32 -10.81 2.16
CA LYS A 102 17.17 -12.04 1.40
C LYS A 102 15.68 -12.38 1.44
N PRO A 103 15.05 -12.78 0.33
CA PRO A 103 13.62 -13.15 0.32
C PRO A 103 13.28 -14.33 1.24
N GLU A 104 14.24 -14.81 1.96
CA GLU A 104 14.26 -16.00 2.78
C GLU A 104 13.38 -15.93 4.04
N LYS A 105 12.79 -14.78 4.39
CA LYS A 105 11.94 -14.66 5.59
C LYS A 105 10.88 -13.56 5.43
N LEU A 106 9.89 -13.81 4.61
CA LEU A 106 8.73 -12.94 4.44
C LEU A 106 7.49 -13.64 5.03
N LEU A 107 6.83 -13.02 5.97
CA LEU A 107 5.53 -13.46 6.46
C LEU A 107 4.43 -12.57 5.85
N VAL A 108 3.52 -13.18 5.12
CA VAL A 108 2.32 -12.53 4.59
C VAL A 108 1.13 -12.92 5.45
N ILE A 109 0.47 -11.93 6.04
CA ILE A 109 -0.71 -12.15 6.88
C ILE A 109 -1.93 -11.58 6.19
N GLY A 110 -2.90 -12.45 5.86
CA GLY A 110 -4.20 -12.08 5.31
C GLY A 110 -5.21 -11.88 6.42
N LEU A 111 -5.51 -10.63 6.74
CA LEU A 111 -6.52 -10.28 7.74
C LEU A 111 -7.88 -10.16 7.08
N GLY A 112 -8.91 -10.64 7.76
CA GLY A 112 -10.30 -10.54 7.32
C GLY A 112 -11.11 -11.78 7.62
N ASN A 113 -12.38 -11.74 7.23
CA ASN A 113 -13.35 -12.81 7.44
C ASN A 113 -13.74 -13.46 6.10
N ARG A 114 -13.41 -14.73 5.92
CA ARG A 114 -13.72 -15.51 4.71
C ARG A 114 -15.22 -15.59 4.40
N ASN A 115 -16.06 -15.49 5.44
CA ASN A 115 -17.50 -15.63 5.31
C ASN A 115 -18.20 -14.30 4.95
N ILE A 116 -17.48 -13.21 4.88
CA ILE A 116 -17.99 -11.89 4.55
C ILE A 116 -17.28 -11.37 3.31
N THR A 117 -17.96 -11.29 2.18
CA THR A 117 -17.39 -10.94 0.87
C THR A 117 -16.59 -9.63 0.90
N SER A 118 -17.10 -8.61 1.59
CA SER A 118 -16.40 -7.32 1.71
C SER A 118 -15.13 -7.35 2.58
N ASP A 119 -14.92 -8.44 3.32
CA ASP A 119 -13.80 -8.62 4.26
C ASP A 119 -12.94 -9.86 3.96
N SER A 120 -13.21 -10.56 2.85
CA SER A 120 -12.51 -11.81 2.47
C SER A 120 -11.19 -11.58 1.72
N LEU A 121 -10.89 -10.36 1.28
CA LEU A 121 -9.75 -10.06 0.42
C LEU A 121 -8.42 -10.57 0.99
N GLY A 122 -8.13 -10.30 2.25
CA GLY A 122 -6.88 -10.73 2.89
C GLY A 122 -6.71 -12.25 2.91
N PRO A 123 -7.68 -13.03 3.42
CA PRO A 123 -7.68 -14.49 3.34
C PRO A 123 -7.53 -15.03 1.91
N GLU A 124 -8.25 -14.48 0.95
CA GLU A 124 -8.18 -14.93 -0.44
C GLU A 124 -6.82 -14.65 -1.08
N VAL A 125 -6.22 -13.50 -0.81
CA VAL A 125 -4.85 -13.20 -1.26
C VAL A 125 -3.87 -14.24 -0.75
N VAL A 126 -3.94 -14.59 0.55
CA VAL A 126 -3.06 -15.58 1.16
C VAL A 126 -3.23 -16.96 0.55
N ASP A 127 -4.46 -17.37 0.25
CA ASP A 127 -4.76 -18.67 -0.38
C ASP A 127 -4.23 -18.76 -1.82
N ASN A 128 -4.12 -17.64 -2.49
CA ASN A 128 -3.63 -17.58 -3.87
C ASN A 128 -2.11 -17.32 -3.99
N ILE A 129 -1.40 -17.16 -2.86
CA ILE A 129 0.06 -17.06 -2.89
C ILE A 129 0.64 -18.46 -3.08
N SER A 130 1.24 -18.69 -4.24
CA SER A 130 1.97 -19.92 -4.52
C SER A 130 3.29 -19.91 -3.74
N ILE A 131 3.41 -20.79 -2.75
CA ILE A 131 4.67 -21.07 -2.07
C ILE A 131 5.36 -22.14 -2.90
N ASN A 132 6.28 -21.73 -3.77
CA ASN A 132 7.08 -22.68 -4.55
C ASN A 132 8.15 -23.29 -3.61
N ILE A 133 7.88 -24.45 -3.11
CA ILE A 133 8.89 -25.32 -2.47
C ILE A 133 9.59 -26.05 -3.63
N SER A 134 10.68 -25.49 -4.16
CA SER A 134 11.50 -26.18 -5.15
C SER A 134 12.65 -26.89 -4.42
N ASP A 135 12.66 -28.23 -4.55
CA ASP A 135 13.79 -29.14 -4.27
C ASP A 135 14.68 -28.81 -3.07
N GLY A 136 14.07 -28.71 -1.87
CA GLY A 136 14.83 -28.62 -0.61
C GLY A 136 15.33 -27.21 -0.24
N GLU A 137 15.12 -26.20 -1.04
CA GLU A 137 15.28 -24.80 -0.64
C GLU A 137 13.93 -24.27 -0.13
N GLU A 138 13.86 -24.03 1.18
CA GLU A 138 12.73 -23.32 1.78
C GLU A 138 12.66 -21.92 1.17
N THR A 139 11.67 -21.68 0.30
CA THR A 139 11.35 -20.30 -0.06
C THR A 139 10.88 -19.61 1.21
N GLY A 140 11.62 -18.61 1.68
CA GLY A 140 11.39 -17.97 2.98
C GLY A 140 10.09 -17.15 3.04
N VAL A 141 9.09 -17.47 2.23
CA VAL A 141 7.76 -16.84 2.26
C VAL A 141 6.82 -17.76 3.03
N CYS A 142 6.32 -17.26 4.15
CA CYS A 142 5.28 -17.92 4.93
C CYS A 142 3.98 -17.11 4.80
N THR A 143 2.85 -17.81 4.84
CA THR A 143 1.52 -17.20 4.78
C THR A 143 0.73 -17.56 6.02
N LEU A 144 -0.11 -16.66 6.49
CA LEU A 144 -0.98 -16.85 7.63
C LEU A 144 -2.32 -16.13 7.40
N SER A 145 -3.42 -16.85 7.59
CA SER A 145 -4.76 -16.25 7.67
C SER A 145 -5.36 -16.61 9.05
N PRO A 146 -5.26 -15.71 10.03
CA PRO A 146 -5.65 -16.02 11.42
C PRO A 146 -7.17 -16.19 11.59
N GLY A 147 -7.95 -15.74 10.63
CA GLY A 147 -9.41 -15.67 10.78
C GLY A 147 -9.83 -14.57 11.75
N VAL A 148 -11.16 -14.45 11.92
CA VAL A 148 -11.77 -13.62 12.97
C VAL A 148 -12.55 -14.54 13.91
N MET A 149 -12.38 -14.32 15.19
CA MET A 149 -13.19 -14.96 16.22
C MET A 149 -14.53 -14.22 16.39
#